data_01f15a33dae83ac772a1bab32a72dfcb
#
_entry.id   01f15a33dae83ac772a1bab32a72dfcb
#
_cell.length_a   1.000
_cell.length_b   1.000
_cell.length_c   1.000
_cell.angle_alpha   90.00
_cell.angle_beta   90.00
_cell.angle_gamma   90.00
#
_symmetry.space_group_name_H-M   'P 1'
#
loop_
_entity.id
_entity.type
_entity.pdbx_description
1 polymer ?
#
loop_
_entity_poly.entity_id
_entity_poly.type
_entity_poly.pdbx_seq_one_letter_code
_entity_poly.pdbx_strand_id
1 'polypeptide(L)'
;EQYIHFSDGMLALDPDAFSLRWYEDMIWGTKNPWGIAVRNSFYIAFFATIGATTLGTIAALGLSSRYMPYKSLIMSVLISPMIIPLIISGSAIFFALAKIGLAASFPGVVMAHIILGTPFVVITVTATLSGFDDSITRAASSLGSPPTNTFFKITLPLILPGIISGALFAFVTSFDEIVVILFVACLLYTSDAADEEAS
;
A
#
# COMPACT_ATOMS: atom_id res chain seq x y z
N GLU A 1 4.37 33.39 -17.94
CA GLU A 1 3.17 33.68 -17.13
C GLU A 1 2.00 33.95 -18.06
N GLN A 2 1.23 32.92 -18.44
CA GLN A 2 -0.06 33.11 -19.10
C GLN A 2 -1.14 32.97 -18.06
N TYR A 3 -1.58 34.10 -17.53
CA TYR A 3 -2.76 34.19 -16.68
C TYR A 3 -4.00 33.96 -17.56
N ILE A 4 -4.91 33.13 -17.06
CA ILE A 4 -6.27 33.03 -17.61
C ILE A 4 -6.92 34.36 -17.34
N HIS A 5 -7.04 35.23 -18.37
CA HIS A 5 -7.78 36.46 -18.29
C HIS A 5 -9.27 36.12 -18.25
N PHE A 6 -9.92 36.34 -17.12
CA PHE A 6 -11.37 36.37 -17.02
C PHE A 6 -11.83 37.75 -17.60
N SER A 7 -12.12 37.80 -18.88
CA SER A 7 -12.87 38.90 -19.48
C SER A 7 -14.30 38.40 -19.78
N ASP A 8 -15.26 39.09 -19.16
CA ASP A 8 -16.68 39.01 -19.47
C ASP A 8 -17.45 37.69 -19.16
N GLY A 9 -17.14 37.01 -18.06
CA GLY A 9 -18.07 36.03 -17.48
C GLY A 9 -18.33 34.76 -18.31
N MET A 10 -17.64 34.56 -19.43
CA MET A 10 -17.67 33.37 -20.23
C MET A 10 -16.26 32.70 -20.21
N LEU A 11 -16.24 31.41 -19.85
CA LEU A 11 -15.10 30.52 -20.07
C LEU A 11 -14.91 30.41 -21.60
N ALA A 12 -14.15 31.28 -22.21
CA ALA A 12 -13.67 31.11 -23.58
C ALA A 12 -12.62 30.01 -23.52
N LEU A 13 -12.96 28.80 -23.96
CA LEU A 13 -11.99 27.75 -24.26
C LEU A 13 -11.21 28.16 -25.48
N ASP A 14 -10.13 28.88 -25.27
CA ASP A 14 -9.17 29.23 -26.34
C ASP A 14 -8.49 27.92 -26.76
N PRO A 15 -8.62 27.49 -28.04
CA PRO A 15 -7.94 26.30 -28.54
C PRO A 15 -6.42 26.34 -28.35
N ASP A 16 -5.83 27.53 -28.33
CA ASP A 16 -4.39 27.74 -28.11
C ASP A 16 -3.99 27.63 -26.62
N ALA A 17 -4.96 27.55 -25.70
CA ALA A 17 -4.72 27.32 -24.27
C ALA A 17 -4.41 25.84 -23.96
N PHE A 18 -4.69 24.92 -24.86
CA PHE A 18 -4.32 23.51 -24.71
C PHE A 18 -2.85 23.31 -25.07
N SER A 19 -1.99 23.37 -24.07
CA SER A 19 -0.56 23.19 -24.24
C SER A 19 -0.11 21.87 -23.61
N LEU A 20 0.62 21.06 -24.38
CA LEU A 20 1.31 19.86 -23.87
C LEU A 20 2.58 20.20 -23.08
N ARG A 21 2.91 21.48 -22.94
CA ARG A 21 4.11 21.98 -22.26
C ARG A 21 4.30 21.38 -20.86
N TRP A 22 3.21 21.20 -20.10
CA TRP A 22 3.26 20.62 -18.76
C TRP A 22 3.63 19.13 -18.78
N TYR A 23 3.20 18.42 -19.83
CA TYR A 23 3.59 17.00 -20.03
C TYR A 23 5.03 16.89 -20.49
N GLU A 24 5.48 17.81 -21.36
CA GLU A 24 6.88 17.87 -21.80
C GLU A 24 7.80 18.20 -20.63
N ASP A 25 7.44 19.16 -19.79
CA ASP A 25 8.21 19.54 -18.59
C ASP A 25 8.22 18.40 -17.56
N MET A 26 7.11 17.67 -17.42
CA MET A 26 7.00 16.50 -16.54
C MET A 26 7.89 15.35 -17.00
N ILE A 27 7.96 15.08 -18.31
CA ILE A 27 8.68 13.93 -18.87
C ILE A 27 10.16 14.26 -19.14
N TRP A 28 10.44 15.44 -19.65
CA TRP A 28 11.76 15.85 -20.16
C TRP A 28 12.37 17.03 -19.41
N GLY A 29 11.64 17.65 -18.48
CA GLY A 29 12.08 18.82 -17.74
C GLY A 29 13.26 18.49 -16.81
N THR A 30 14.39 19.18 -17.03
CA THR A 30 15.59 19.00 -16.21
C THR A 30 15.48 19.64 -14.83
N LYS A 31 14.48 20.51 -14.61
CA LYS A 31 14.27 21.23 -13.35
C LYS A 31 13.32 20.55 -12.37
N ASN A 32 12.50 19.60 -12.84
CA ASN A 32 11.51 18.91 -12.00
C ASN A 32 11.78 17.40 -12.01
N PRO A 33 12.12 16.80 -10.87
CA PRO A 33 12.47 15.39 -10.76
C PRO A 33 11.25 14.44 -10.77
N TRP A 34 10.18 14.78 -11.53
CA TRP A 34 8.94 13.99 -11.58
C TRP A 34 9.18 12.54 -12.00
N GLY A 35 10.07 12.30 -12.97
CA GLY A 35 10.42 10.96 -13.41
C GLY A 35 11.06 10.14 -12.30
N ILE A 36 11.88 10.74 -11.45
CA ILE A 36 12.49 10.10 -10.29
C ILE A 36 11.41 9.81 -9.23
N ALA A 37 10.52 10.77 -8.96
CA ALA A 37 9.44 10.62 -8.00
C ALA A 37 8.50 9.47 -8.40
N VAL A 38 8.03 9.43 -9.65
CA VAL A 38 7.19 8.36 -10.18
C VAL A 38 7.88 7.01 -10.05
N ARG A 39 9.15 6.92 -10.46
CA ARG A 39 9.93 5.69 -10.33
C ARG A 39 10.02 5.22 -8.87
N ASN A 40 10.30 6.13 -7.94
CA ASN A 40 10.39 5.80 -6.52
C ASN A 40 9.04 5.33 -5.96
N SER A 41 7.93 5.96 -6.35
CA SER A 41 6.59 5.53 -5.97
C SER A 41 6.29 4.11 -6.47
N PHE A 42 6.68 3.78 -7.70
CA PHE A 42 6.55 2.41 -8.21
C PHE A 42 7.36 1.40 -7.41
N TYR A 43 8.61 1.70 -7.06
CA TYR A 43 9.44 0.81 -6.24
C TYR A 43 8.83 0.62 -4.84
N ILE A 44 8.41 1.70 -4.19
CA ILE A 44 7.76 1.64 -2.87
C ILE A 44 6.49 0.78 -2.96
N ALA A 45 5.59 1.10 -3.90
CA ALA A 45 4.35 0.38 -4.08
C ALA A 45 4.57 -1.11 -4.39
N PHE A 46 5.56 -1.45 -5.21
CA PHE A 46 5.89 -2.83 -5.55
C PHE A 46 6.34 -3.63 -4.32
N PHE A 47 7.31 -3.13 -3.57
CA PHE A 47 7.80 -3.83 -2.38
C PHE A 47 6.75 -3.86 -1.26
N ALA A 48 6.02 -2.77 -1.08
CA ALA A 48 4.91 -2.70 -0.12
C ALA A 48 3.81 -3.71 -0.45
N THR A 49 3.45 -3.85 -1.73
CA THR A 49 2.46 -4.84 -2.18
C THR A 49 2.90 -6.26 -1.89
N ILE A 50 4.15 -6.62 -2.18
CA ILE A 50 4.66 -7.96 -1.88
C ILE A 50 4.60 -8.23 -0.38
N GLY A 51 5.06 -7.28 0.45
CA GLY A 51 5.04 -7.41 1.90
C GLY A 51 3.62 -7.52 2.46
N ALA A 52 2.73 -6.60 2.06
CA ALA A 52 1.33 -6.58 2.49
C ALA A 52 0.57 -7.85 2.05
N THR A 53 0.79 -8.30 0.80
CA THR A 53 0.15 -9.51 0.28
C THR A 53 0.60 -10.74 1.04
N THR A 54 1.89 -10.87 1.30
CA THR A 54 2.44 -12.03 2.03
C THR A 54 1.92 -12.05 3.46
N LEU A 55 2.08 -10.95 4.21
CA LEU A 55 1.67 -10.86 5.61
C LEU A 55 0.14 -10.95 5.74
N GLY A 56 -0.61 -10.25 4.88
CA GLY A 56 -2.07 -10.27 4.89
C GLY A 56 -2.64 -11.64 4.56
N THR A 57 -2.05 -12.36 3.60
CA THR A 57 -2.48 -13.74 3.27
C THR A 57 -2.21 -14.69 4.43
N ILE A 58 -1.03 -14.63 5.06
CA ILE A 58 -0.70 -15.46 6.23
C ILE A 58 -1.66 -15.15 7.38
N ALA A 59 -1.93 -13.87 7.65
CA ALA A 59 -2.87 -13.45 8.68
C ALA A 59 -4.30 -13.96 8.39
N ALA A 60 -4.78 -13.84 7.15
CA ALA A 60 -6.10 -14.31 6.73
C ALA A 60 -6.24 -15.84 6.87
N LEU A 61 -5.23 -16.60 6.49
CA LEU A 61 -5.20 -18.06 6.67
C LEU A 61 -5.26 -18.42 8.14
N GLY A 62 -4.50 -17.74 9.00
CA GLY A 62 -4.55 -17.92 10.45
C GLY A 62 -5.94 -17.62 11.02
N LEU A 63 -6.53 -16.48 10.64
CA LEU A 63 -7.86 -16.05 11.08
C LEU A 63 -8.99 -17.00 10.62
N SER A 64 -8.83 -17.68 9.50
CA SER A 64 -9.79 -18.65 8.99
C SER A 64 -9.73 -19.99 9.74
N SER A 65 -8.67 -20.27 10.50
CA SER A 65 -8.54 -21.49 11.29
C SER A 65 -9.63 -21.58 12.37
N ARG A 66 -10.25 -22.74 12.55
CA ARG A 66 -11.27 -22.99 13.60
C ARG A 66 -10.73 -22.87 15.03
N TYR A 67 -9.44 -23.09 15.19
CA TYR A 67 -8.78 -23.11 16.49
C TYR A 67 -8.19 -21.78 16.91
N MET A 68 -8.29 -20.75 16.07
CA MET A 68 -7.75 -19.41 16.37
C MET A 68 -8.57 -18.74 17.48
N PRO A 69 -7.99 -18.49 18.66
CA PRO A 69 -8.67 -17.74 19.71
C PRO A 69 -8.74 -16.24 19.35
N TYR A 70 -9.71 -15.55 19.92
CA TYR A 70 -9.84 -14.08 19.81
C TYR A 70 -9.84 -13.53 18.37
N LYS A 71 -10.40 -14.27 17.39
CA LYS A 71 -10.42 -13.86 15.97
C LYS A 71 -10.91 -12.44 15.75
N SER A 72 -12.01 -12.06 16.40
CA SER A 72 -12.62 -10.74 16.27
C SER A 72 -11.67 -9.63 16.74
N LEU A 73 -10.99 -9.85 17.87
CA LEU A 73 -10.03 -8.88 18.39
C LEU A 73 -8.84 -8.72 17.44
N ILE A 74 -8.26 -9.84 16.98
CA ILE A 74 -7.12 -9.81 16.06
C ILE A 74 -7.51 -9.14 14.73
N MET A 75 -8.69 -9.45 14.21
CA MET A 75 -9.21 -8.82 13.00
C MET A 75 -9.40 -7.31 13.18
N SER A 76 -9.94 -6.88 14.33
CA SER A 76 -10.11 -5.46 14.65
C SER A 76 -8.77 -4.72 14.73
N VAL A 77 -7.74 -5.35 15.31
CA VAL A 77 -6.39 -4.77 15.36
C VAL A 77 -5.77 -4.69 13.97
N LEU A 78 -5.92 -5.73 13.14
CA LEU A 78 -5.37 -5.73 11.78
C LEU A 78 -6.04 -4.70 10.87
N ILE A 79 -7.34 -4.43 11.06
CA ILE A 79 -8.09 -3.44 10.27
C ILE A 79 -7.94 -2.01 10.84
N SER A 80 -7.50 -1.85 12.08
CA SER A 80 -7.44 -0.56 12.75
C SER A 80 -6.69 0.54 11.98
N PRO A 81 -5.59 0.29 11.24
CA PRO A 81 -4.92 1.33 10.47
C PRO A 81 -5.80 1.97 9.39
N MET A 82 -6.77 1.20 8.87
CA MET A 82 -7.71 1.69 7.85
C MET A 82 -8.85 2.56 8.45
N ILE A 83 -9.17 2.34 9.73
CA ILE A 83 -10.27 3.05 10.41
C ILE A 83 -9.78 4.35 11.04
N ILE A 84 -8.53 4.37 11.51
CA ILE A 84 -7.93 5.53 12.16
C ILE A 84 -7.62 6.61 11.10
N PRO A 85 -7.87 7.91 11.39
CA PRO A 85 -7.48 8.97 10.47
C PRO A 85 -6.01 8.88 10.09
N LEU A 86 -5.73 9.00 8.80
CA LEU A 86 -4.43 8.74 8.19
C LEU A 86 -3.28 9.57 8.80
N ILE A 87 -3.56 10.81 9.18
CA ILE A 87 -2.59 11.69 9.87
C ILE A 87 -2.15 11.10 11.20
N ILE A 88 -3.07 10.53 11.97
CA ILE A 88 -2.77 9.90 13.27
C ILE A 88 -1.97 8.61 13.05
N SER A 89 -2.39 7.78 12.09
CA SER A 89 -1.67 6.56 11.72
C SER A 89 -0.26 6.87 11.22
N GLY A 90 -0.10 7.87 10.34
CA GLY A 90 1.19 8.30 9.82
C GLY A 90 2.14 8.78 10.92
N SER A 91 1.64 9.62 11.83
CA SER A 91 2.42 10.08 12.99
C SER A 91 2.84 8.94 13.91
N ALA A 92 1.93 8.01 14.22
CA ALA A 92 2.21 6.85 15.07
C ALA A 92 3.27 5.93 14.44
N ILE A 93 3.14 5.64 13.14
CA ILE A 93 4.11 4.85 12.38
C ILE A 93 5.47 5.55 12.37
N PHE A 94 5.49 6.87 12.13
CA PHE A 94 6.72 7.66 12.18
C PHE A 94 7.45 7.51 13.51
N PHE A 95 6.78 7.74 14.64
CA PHE A 95 7.39 7.60 15.97
C PHE A 95 7.87 6.17 16.26
N ALA A 96 7.13 5.15 15.79
CA ALA A 96 7.55 3.76 15.92
C ALA A 96 8.81 3.48 15.10
N LEU A 97 8.87 3.94 13.86
CA LEU A 97 10.03 3.77 12.97
C LEU A 97 11.24 4.58 13.47
N ALA A 98 11.04 5.76 14.03
CA ALA A 98 12.09 6.58 14.61
C ALA A 98 12.78 5.89 15.80
N LYS A 99 12.01 5.18 16.65
CA LYS A 99 12.57 4.42 17.78
C LYS A 99 13.52 3.30 17.36
N ILE A 100 13.31 2.73 16.17
CA ILE A 100 14.14 1.64 15.64
C ILE A 100 15.15 2.13 14.58
N GLY A 101 15.28 3.46 14.40
CA GLY A 101 16.23 4.06 13.47
C GLY A 101 15.89 3.88 11.99
N LEU A 102 14.63 3.59 11.66
CA LEU A 102 14.15 3.41 10.28
C LEU A 102 13.35 4.61 9.76
N ALA A 103 13.12 5.66 10.56
CA ALA A 103 12.54 6.89 10.06
C ALA A 103 13.43 7.49 8.97
N ALA A 104 12.80 8.18 8.00
CA ALA A 104 13.49 8.82 6.89
C ALA A 104 14.35 7.84 6.02
N SER A 105 14.01 6.57 5.98
CA SER A 105 14.69 5.58 5.16
C SER A 105 13.75 4.89 4.18
N PHE A 106 14.27 4.43 3.02
CA PHE A 106 13.46 3.68 2.06
C PHE A 106 12.79 2.44 2.68
N PRO A 107 13.47 1.59 3.48
CA PRO A 107 12.82 0.48 4.17
C PRO A 107 11.73 0.93 5.14
N GLY A 108 11.91 2.05 5.83
CA GLY A 108 10.91 2.60 6.74
C GLY A 108 9.63 3.02 6.00
N VAL A 109 9.77 3.70 4.86
CA VAL A 109 8.62 4.06 4.01
C VAL A 109 7.91 2.80 3.52
N VAL A 110 8.65 1.81 3.01
CA VAL A 110 8.07 0.53 2.56
C VAL A 110 7.32 -0.17 3.70
N MET A 111 7.89 -0.22 4.92
CA MET A 111 7.22 -0.80 6.09
C MET A 111 5.93 -0.07 6.46
N ALA A 112 5.93 1.25 6.40
CA ALA A 112 4.73 2.06 6.64
C ALA A 112 3.61 1.69 5.66
N HIS A 113 3.94 1.59 4.37
CA HIS A 113 2.99 1.21 3.32
C HIS A 113 2.53 -0.26 3.44
N ILE A 114 3.38 -1.18 3.90
CA ILE A 114 2.99 -2.56 4.24
C ILE A 114 1.92 -2.57 5.32
N ILE A 115 2.11 -1.78 6.41
CA ILE A 115 1.14 -1.69 7.50
C ILE A 115 -0.22 -1.20 7.00
N LEU A 116 -0.24 -0.18 6.14
CA LEU A 116 -1.48 0.37 5.58
C LEU A 116 -2.13 -0.52 4.53
N GLY A 117 -1.35 -1.25 3.74
CA GLY A 117 -1.85 -2.15 2.69
C GLY A 117 -2.34 -3.50 3.22
N THR A 118 -1.80 -3.98 4.35
CA THR A 118 -2.13 -5.29 4.92
C THR A 118 -3.62 -5.49 5.20
N PRO A 119 -4.39 -4.53 5.76
CA PRO A 119 -5.83 -4.66 5.99
C PRO A 119 -6.62 -5.07 4.75
N PHE A 120 -6.31 -4.47 3.60
CA PHE A 120 -7.01 -4.76 2.33
C PHE A 120 -6.83 -6.22 1.92
N VAL A 121 -5.62 -6.75 2.05
CA VAL A 121 -5.33 -8.15 1.74
C VAL A 121 -6.02 -9.09 2.74
N VAL A 122 -5.96 -8.76 4.03
CA VAL A 122 -6.63 -9.57 5.08
C VAL A 122 -8.13 -9.66 4.81
N ILE A 123 -8.78 -8.54 4.49
CA ILE A 123 -10.23 -8.50 4.23
C ILE A 123 -10.57 -9.33 2.98
N THR A 124 -9.90 -9.12 1.86
CA THR A 124 -10.23 -9.79 0.60
C THR A 124 -9.95 -11.29 0.64
N VAL A 125 -8.83 -11.70 1.24
CA VAL A 125 -8.49 -13.13 1.37
C VAL A 125 -9.39 -13.81 2.39
N THR A 126 -9.70 -13.17 3.53
CA THR A 126 -10.64 -13.73 4.52
C THR A 126 -12.04 -13.87 3.93
N ALA A 127 -12.51 -12.89 3.15
CA ALA A 127 -13.80 -12.98 2.45
C ALA A 127 -13.82 -14.16 1.46
N THR A 128 -12.74 -14.37 0.71
CA THR A 128 -12.64 -15.53 -0.21
C THR A 128 -12.61 -16.84 0.56
N LEU A 129 -11.87 -16.91 1.68
CA LEU A 129 -11.81 -18.10 2.54
C LEU A 129 -13.15 -18.39 3.23
N SER A 130 -13.98 -17.41 3.51
CA SER A 130 -15.30 -17.62 4.11
C SER A 130 -16.29 -18.33 3.17
N GLY A 131 -16.09 -18.22 1.86
CA GLY A 131 -16.82 -18.98 0.84
C GLY A 131 -16.20 -20.34 0.49
N PHE A 132 -15.09 -20.70 1.11
CA PHE A 132 -14.38 -21.94 0.82
C PHE A 132 -15.01 -23.15 1.53
N ASP A 133 -15.27 -24.20 0.77
CA ASP A 133 -15.79 -25.46 1.34
C ASP A 133 -14.65 -26.34 1.84
N ASP A 134 -14.54 -26.46 3.16
CA ASP A 134 -13.57 -27.33 3.84
C ASP A 134 -13.70 -28.82 3.44
N SER A 135 -14.81 -29.24 2.83
CA SER A 135 -15.00 -30.63 2.39
C SER A 135 -13.95 -31.05 1.35
N ILE A 136 -13.51 -30.10 0.51
CA ILE A 136 -12.51 -30.34 -0.54
C ILE A 136 -11.15 -30.68 0.08
N THR A 137 -10.74 -29.95 1.12
CA THR A 137 -9.48 -30.24 1.82
C THR A 137 -9.53 -31.53 2.60
N ARG A 138 -10.69 -31.85 3.20
CA ARG A 138 -10.92 -33.14 3.89
C ARG A 138 -10.89 -34.31 2.92
N ALA A 139 -11.52 -34.18 1.75
CA ALA A 139 -11.48 -35.21 0.70
C ALA A 139 -10.05 -35.47 0.23
N ALA A 140 -9.26 -34.42 -0.01
CA ALA A 140 -7.85 -34.54 -0.37
C ALA A 140 -7.04 -35.29 0.70
N SER A 141 -7.28 -34.98 1.98
CA SER A 141 -6.63 -35.64 3.10
C SER A 141 -7.03 -37.14 3.19
N SER A 142 -8.30 -37.47 2.92
CA SER A 142 -8.78 -38.87 2.87
C SER A 142 -8.14 -39.66 1.73
N LEU A 143 -7.74 -39.01 0.66
CA LEU A 143 -6.98 -39.57 -0.47
C LEU A 143 -5.47 -39.64 -0.22
N GLY A 144 -5.02 -39.33 1.02
CA GLY A 144 -3.60 -39.42 1.41
C GLY A 144 -2.75 -38.22 0.97
N SER A 145 -3.35 -37.11 0.51
CA SER A 145 -2.59 -35.90 0.15
C SER A 145 -2.00 -35.24 1.40
N PRO A 146 -0.67 -34.97 1.43
CA PRO A 146 -0.07 -34.25 2.53
C PRO A 146 -0.58 -32.79 2.59
N PRO A 147 -0.61 -32.17 3.78
CA PRO A 147 -1.15 -30.80 3.97
C PRO A 147 -0.54 -29.74 3.06
N THR A 148 0.77 -29.82 2.84
CA THR A 148 1.49 -28.90 1.95
C THR A 148 1.02 -29.01 0.50
N ASN A 149 0.85 -30.21 0.00
CA ASN A 149 0.38 -30.47 -1.35
C ASN A 149 -1.06 -30.01 -1.55
N THR A 150 -1.92 -30.29 -0.54
CA THR A 150 -3.31 -29.80 -0.51
C THR A 150 -3.35 -28.28 -0.51
N PHE A 151 -2.49 -27.61 0.25
CA PHE A 151 -2.41 -26.16 0.27
C PHE A 151 -2.06 -25.60 -1.11
N PHE A 152 -0.95 -26.02 -1.71
CA PHE A 152 -0.49 -25.46 -2.98
C PHE A 152 -1.33 -25.84 -4.20
N LYS A 153 -1.94 -27.03 -4.21
CA LYS A 153 -2.70 -27.52 -5.36
C LYS A 153 -4.21 -27.23 -5.29
N ILE A 154 -4.74 -27.01 -4.08
CA ILE A 154 -6.18 -26.82 -3.88
C ILE A 154 -6.46 -25.47 -3.24
N THR A 155 -5.96 -25.22 -2.02
CA THR A 155 -6.32 -24.02 -1.27
C THR A 155 -5.82 -22.77 -1.96
N LEU A 156 -4.53 -22.70 -2.30
CA LEU A 156 -3.91 -21.52 -2.88
C LEU A 156 -4.55 -21.11 -4.22
N PRO A 157 -4.81 -22.00 -5.19
CA PRO A 157 -5.49 -21.60 -6.43
C PRO A 157 -6.90 -21.08 -6.19
N LEU A 158 -7.63 -21.62 -5.25
CA LEU A 158 -8.99 -21.21 -4.94
C LEU A 158 -9.07 -19.83 -4.27
N ILE A 159 -8.07 -19.49 -3.45
CA ILE A 159 -8.00 -18.15 -2.82
C ILE A 159 -7.23 -17.13 -3.65
N LEU A 160 -6.60 -17.54 -4.74
CA LEU A 160 -5.79 -16.68 -5.59
C LEU A 160 -6.53 -15.42 -6.10
N PRO A 161 -7.82 -15.48 -6.50
CA PRO A 161 -8.57 -14.28 -6.86
C PRO A 161 -8.64 -13.25 -5.72
N GLY A 162 -8.83 -13.69 -4.48
CA GLY A 162 -8.81 -12.82 -3.30
C GLY A 162 -7.44 -12.24 -3.02
N ILE A 163 -6.37 -13.03 -3.20
CA ILE A 163 -4.99 -12.55 -3.06
C ILE A 163 -4.68 -11.48 -4.11
N ILE A 164 -5.03 -11.72 -5.38
CA ILE A 164 -4.79 -10.76 -6.47
C ILE A 164 -5.57 -9.47 -6.22
N SER A 165 -6.85 -9.57 -5.84
CA SER A 165 -7.65 -8.38 -5.52
C SER A 165 -7.06 -7.59 -4.36
N GLY A 166 -6.65 -8.27 -3.28
CA GLY A 166 -6.00 -7.64 -2.14
C GLY A 166 -4.67 -6.98 -2.49
N ALA A 167 -3.86 -7.64 -3.32
CA ALA A 167 -2.60 -7.10 -3.82
C ALA A 167 -2.80 -5.85 -4.67
N LEU A 168 -3.82 -5.83 -5.54
CA LEU A 168 -4.16 -4.65 -6.34
C LEU A 168 -4.59 -3.48 -5.45
N PHE A 169 -5.44 -3.72 -4.45
CA PHE A 169 -5.82 -2.68 -3.50
C PHE A 169 -4.62 -2.16 -2.70
N ALA A 170 -3.75 -3.05 -2.22
CA ALA A 170 -2.54 -2.65 -1.50
C ALA A 170 -1.60 -1.82 -2.39
N PHE A 171 -1.46 -2.18 -3.68
CA PHE A 171 -0.68 -1.43 -4.65
C PHE A 171 -1.25 -0.03 -4.88
N VAL A 172 -2.55 0.07 -5.19
CA VAL A 172 -3.21 1.35 -5.45
C VAL A 172 -3.13 2.25 -4.22
N THR A 173 -3.43 1.71 -3.03
CA THR A 173 -3.33 2.47 -1.77
C THR A 173 -1.92 2.96 -1.52
N SER A 174 -0.90 2.12 -1.74
CA SER A 174 0.50 2.51 -1.58
C SER A 174 0.93 3.56 -2.61
N PHE A 175 0.43 3.47 -3.83
CA PHE A 175 0.79 4.39 -4.90
C PHE A 175 0.17 5.79 -4.72
N ASP A 176 -1.05 5.86 -4.18
CA ASP A 176 -1.81 7.09 -3.95
C ASP A 176 -1.49 7.75 -2.58
N GLU A 177 -0.72 7.06 -1.74
CA GLU A 177 -0.46 7.47 -0.36
C GLU A 177 0.65 8.52 -0.27
N ILE A 178 0.27 9.77 -0.05
CA ILE A 178 1.19 10.90 0.09
C ILE A 178 1.39 11.29 1.56
N VAL A 179 0.36 11.15 2.39
CA VAL A 179 0.37 11.68 3.77
C VAL A 179 1.42 10.98 4.62
N VAL A 180 1.49 9.66 4.57
CA VAL A 180 2.47 8.87 5.33
C VAL A 180 3.89 9.13 4.84
N ILE A 181 4.09 9.32 3.53
CA ILE A 181 5.40 9.70 2.98
C ILE A 181 5.83 11.06 3.55
N LEU A 182 4.93 12.05 3.61
CA LEU A 182 5.24 13.35 4.21
C LEU A 182 5.67 13.22 5.67
N PHE A 183 5.01 12.38 6.46
CA PHE A 183 5.41 12.17 7.87
C PHE A 183 6.71 11.37 8.01
N VAL A 184 6.87 10.30 7.25
CA VAL A 184 8.00 9.37 7.41
C VAL A 184 9.27 9.88 6.72
N ALA A 185 9.15 10.62 5.62
CA ALA A 185 10.27 11.11 4.82
C ALA A 185 10.56 12.60 5.00
N CYS A 186 9.65 13.41 5.56
CA CYS A 186 9.81 14.86 5.66
C CYS A 186 11.02 15.30 6.50
N LEU A 187 11.47 14.48 7.45
CA LEU A 187 12.68 14.77 8.25
C LEU A 187 14.00 14.60 7.47
N LEU A 188 14.00 13.90 6.32
CA LEU A 188 15.15 13.92 5.41
C LEU A 188 15.40 15.32 4.86
N TYR A 189 14.34 16.06 4.57
CA TYR A 189 14.44 17.40 4.00
C TYR A 189 14.89 18.46 5.03
N THR A 190 14.55 18.27 6.31
CA THR A 190 14.92 19.21 7.38
C THR A 190 16.33 18.97 7.92
N SER A 191 16.83 17.72 7.90
CA SER A 191 18.22 17.43 8.33
C SER A 191 19.24 17.89 7.29
N ASP A 192 18.98 17.65 6.01
CA ASP A 192 19.86 18.08 4.91
C ASP A 192 19.90 19.62 4.80
N ALA A 193 18.77 20.30 5.02
CA ALA A 193 18.71 21.77 5.04
C ALA A 193 19.45 22.37 6.27
N ALA A 194 19.44 21.70 7.41
CA ALA A 194 20.16 22.16 8.61
C ALA A 194 21.67 21.97 8.47
N ASP A 195 22.12 20.93 7.76
CA ASP A 195 23.54 20.67 7.51
C ASP A 195 24.10 21.62 6.42
N GLU A 196 23.27 22.09 5.48
CA GLU A 196 23.64 23.05 4.45
C GLU A 196 23.74 24.49 5.00
N GLU A 197 22.94 24.86 6.01
CA GLU A 197 23.06 26.14 6.74
C GLU A 197 24.25 26.17 7.74
N ALA A 198 24.77 25.01 8.13
CA ALA A 198 25.89 24.91 9.09
C ALA A 198 27.27 24.85 8.41
N SER A 199 27.34 24.78 7.09
CA SER A 199 28.56 24.76 6.27
C SER A 199 28.83 26.09 5.60
#